data_5eeb9ad4e3d314020baa933e53f90ae3
#
_entry.id   5eeb9ad4e3d314020baa933e53f90ae3
#
_cell.length_a   1.000
_cell.length_b   1.000
_cell.length_c   1.000
_cell.angle_alpha   90.00
_cell.angle_beta   90.00
_cell.angle_gamma   90.00
#
_symmetry.space_group_name_H-M   'P 1'
#
loop_
_entity.id
_entity.type
_entity.pdbx_description
1 polymer ?
#
loop_
_entity_poly.entity_id
_entity_poly.type
_entity_poly.pdbx_seq_one_letter_code
_entity_poly.pdbx_strand_id
1 'polypeptide(L)' 'MNRVLLAFSGGLDTTYCARYLAVDLGMEVHTVVVDTGGFSAEELARIAERAAQCGVASHATIDATQEL' A
#
# COMPACT_ATOMS: atom_id res chain seq x y z
N MET A 1 1.99 -8.52 -18.61
CA MET A 1 1.36 -7.63 -17.61
C MET A 1 2.46 -7.00 -16.75
N ASN A 2 2.42 -5.69 -16.62
CA ASN A 2 3.43 -4.97 -15.85
C ASN A 2 3.13 -5.03 -14.37
N ARG A 3 4.17 -5.23 -13.58
CA ARG A 3 4.07 -5.26 -12.12
C ARG A 3 4.71 -4.01 -11.55
N VAL A 4 4.08 -3.44 -10.54
CA VAL A 4 4.58 -2.25 -9.86
C VAL A 4 4.56 -2.49 -8.36
N LEU A 5 5.66 -2.18 -7.70
CA LEU A 5 5.72 -2.19 -6.24
C LEU A 5 5.68 -0.75 -5.77
N LEU A 6 4.67 -0.41 -4.99
CA LEU A 6 4.43 0.94 -4.54
C LEU A 6 4.49 1.02 -3.02
N ALA A 7 5.34 1.89 -2.51
CA ALA A 7 5.34 2.20 -1.08
C ALA A 7 4.07 3.00 -0.76
N PHE A 8 3.22 2.44 0.08
CA PHE A 8 1.87 2.96 0.29
C PHE A 8 1.71 3.40 1.73
N SER A 9 1.44 4.68 1.93
CA SER A 9 1.25 5.24 3.27
C SER A 9 -0.22 5.49 3.63
N GLY A 10 -1.12 5.25 2.68
CA GLY A 10 -2.54 5.55 2.89
C GLY A 10 -2.90 7.01 2.73
N GLY A 11 -1.94 7.87 2.36
CA GLY A 11 -2.21 9.27 2.10
C GLY A 11 -2.90 9.46 0.75
N LEU A 12 -3.42 10.68 0.53
CA LEU A 12 -4.16 10.98 -0.70
C LEU A 12 -3.34 10.74 -1.95
N ASP A 13 -2.08 11.17 -1.95
CA ASP A 13 -1.24 11.06 -3.15
C ASP A 13 -0.95 9.59 -3.48
N THR A 14 -0.59 8.79 -2.48
CA THR A 14 -0.30 7.38 -2.72
C THR A 14 -1.55 6.60 -3.08
N THR A 15 -2.69 6.96 -2.49
CA THR A 15 -3.97 6.35 -2.82
C THR A 15 -4.35 6.63 -4.28
N TYR A 16 -4.17 7.86 -4.71
CA TYR A 16 -4.45 8.26 -6.09
C TYR A 16 -3.54 7.51 -7.06
N CYS A 17 -2.25 7.45 -6.76
CA CYS A 17 -1.28 6.76 -7.62
C CYS A 17 -1.60 5.27 -7.72
N ALA A 18 -1.92 4.61 -6.60
CA ALA A 18 -2.24 3.20 -6.62
C ALA A 18 -3.47 2.92 -7.50
N ARG A 19 -4.51 3.72 -7.35
CA ARG A 19 -5.71 3.57 -8.13
C ARG A 19 -5.47 3.84 -9.61
N TYR A 20 -4.72 4.89 -9.91
CA TYR A 20 -4.41 5.24 -11.29
C TYR A 20 -3.68 4.11 -11.99
N LEU A 21 -2.65 3.57 -11.33
CA LEU A 21 -1.86 2.48 -11.91
C LEU A 21 -2.70 1.20 -12.06
N ALA A 22 -3.52 0.89 -11.07
CA ALA A 22 -4.28 -0.35 -11.08
C ALA A 22 -5.47 -0.27 -12.04
N VAL A 23 -6.20 0.83 -12.04
CA VAL A 23 -7.44 0.95 -12.79
C VAL A 23 -7.21 1.55 -14.18
N ASP A 24 -6.58 2.72 -14.23
CA ASP A 24 -6.44 3.44 -15.50
C ASP A 24 -5.41 2.80 -16.42
N LEU A 25 -4.29 2.35 -15.87
CA LEU A 25 -3.23 1.70 -16.65
C LEU A 25 -3.33 0.18 -16.68
N GLY A 26 -4.19 -0.40 -15.85
CA GLY A 26 -4.38 -1.85 -15.83
C GLY A 26 -3.16 -2.62 -15.38
N MET A 27 -2.31 -2.03 -14.54
CA MET A 27 -1.09 -2.67 -14.06
C MET A 27 -1.37 -3.53 -12.83
N GLU A 28 -0.52 -4.53 -12.61
CA GLU A 28 -0.57 -5.33 -11.39
C GLU A 28 0.18 -4.56 -10.30
N VAL A 29 -0.57 -3.94 -9.39
CA VAL A 29 0.02 -3.10 -8.36
C VAL A 29 0.13 -3.88 -7.06
N HIS A 30 1.31 -3.90 -6.49
CA HIS A 30 1.57 -4.47 -5.18
C HIS A 30 1.99 -3.34 -4.25
N THR A 31 1.27 -3.16 -3.16
CA THR A 31 1.57 -2.10 -2.22
C THR A 31 2.23 -2.66 -0.97
N VAL A 32 3.08 -1.84 -0.36
CA VAL A 32 3.77 -2.21 0.87
C VAL A 32 3.83 -1.01 1.78
N VAL A 33 3.59 -1.22 3.07
CA VAL A 33 3.80 -0.22 4.09
C VAL A 33 4.88 -0.72 5.05
N VAL A 34 5.83 0.14 5.38
CA VAL A 34 6.90 -0.20 6.32
C VAL A 34 6.55 0.38 7.68
N ASP A 35 6.37 -0.50 8.65
CA ASP A 35 6.04 -0.10 10.02
C ASP A 35 7.32 -0.02 10.83
N THR A 36 7.73 1.19 11.16
CA THR A 36 8.90 1.44 11.99
C THR A 36 8.54 1.71 13.44
N GLY A 37 7.29 1.43 13.83
CA GLY A 37 6.78 1.64 15.18
C GLY A 37 5.88 2.87 15.32
N GLY A 38 5.64 3.58 14.23
CA GLY A 38 4.81 4.79 14.25
C GLY A 38 3.33 4.56 13.93
N PHE A 39 2.96 3.32 13.61
CA PHE A 39 1.56 3.00 13.27
C PHE A 39 0.92 2.13 14.35
N SER A 40 -0.34 2.43 14.67
CA SER A 40 -1.14 1.53 15.49
C SER A 40 -1.71 0.41 14.63
N ALA A 41 -2.22 -0.64 15.27
CA ALA A 41 -2.86 -1.73 14.54
C ALA A 41 -4.06 -1.24 13.72
N GLU A 42 -4.81 -0.28 14.26
CA GLU A 42 -5.95 0.29 13.54
C GLU A 42 -5.51 1.06 12.30
N GLU A 43 -4.41 1.80 12.40
CA GLU A 43 -3.89 2.54 11.25
C GLU A 43 -3.45 1.60 10.15
N LEU A 44 -2.74 0.53 10.51
CA LEU A 44 -2.31 -0.47 9.54
C LEU A 44 -3.49 -1.15 8.86
N ALA A 45 -4.55 -1.43 9.62
CA ALA A 45 -5.75 -2.03 9.06
C ALA A 45 -6.44 -1.08 8.08
N ARG A 46 -6.49 0.21 8.38
CA ARG A 46 -7.06 1.20 7.48
C ARG A 46 -6.25 1.33 6.20
N ILE A 47 -4.93 1.30 6.32
CA ILE A 47 -4.06 1.38 5.15
C ILE A 47 -4.30 0.18 4.24
N ALA A 48 -4.38 -1.02 4.81
CA ALA A 48 -4.64 -2.23 4.04
C ALA A 48 -6.01 -2.17 3.35
N GLU A 49 -7.03 -1.65 4.05
CA GLU A 49 -8.36 -1.51 3.48
C GLU A 49 -8.37 -0.53 2.32
N ARG A 50 -7.67 0.60 2.45
CA ARG A 50 -7.58 1.56 1.36
C ARG A 50 -6.87 0.99 0.15
N ALA A 51 -5.80 0.23 0.38
CA ALA A 51 -5.10 -0.43 -0.71
C ALA A 51 -6.05 -1.38 -1.45
N ALA A 52 -6.83 -2.15 -0.73
CA ALA A 52 -7.81 -3.05 -1.36
C ALA A 52 -8.83 -2.29 -2.19
N GLN A 53 -9.27 -1.13 -1.70
CA GLN A 53 -10.23 -0.30 -2.42
C GLN A 53 -9.68 0.30 -3.70
N CYS A 54 -8.35 0.42 -3.79
CA CYS A 54 -7.70 0.94 -4.99
C CYS A 54 -7.58 -0.10 -6.11
N GLY A 55 -7.91 -1.34 -5.83
CA GLY A 55 -7.83 -2.39 -6.83
C GLY A 55 -6.44 -2.98 -6.98
N VAL A 56 -5.59 -2.87 -5.95
CA VAL A 56 -4.24 -3.44 -6.00
C VAL A 56 -4.30 -4.96 -5.95
N ALA A 57 -3.28 -5.61 -6.52
CA ALA A 57 -3.19 -7.06 -6.56
C ALA A 57 -2.85 -7.65 -5.18
N SER A 58 -2.01 -6.96 -4.43
CA SER A 58 -1.68 -7.38 -3.07
C SER A 58 -1.23 -6.19 -2.24
N HIS A 59 -1.26 -6.37 -0.93
CA HIS A 59 -0.77 -5.39 0.02
C HIS A 59 -0.05 -6.13 1.14
N ALA A 60 1.10 -5.62 1.54
CA ALA A 60 1.89 -6.22 2.61
C ALA A 60 2.31 -5.16 3.62
N THR A 61 2.42 -5.56 4.87
CA THR A 61 2.97 -4.72 5.93
C THR A 61 4.31 -5.32 6.36
N ILE A 62 5.35 -4.51 6.29
CA ILE A 62 6.69 -4.92 6.71
C ILE A 62 6.96 -4.34 8.08
N ASP A 63 7.19 -5.21 9.06
CA ASP A 63 7.52 -4.78 10.41
C ASP A 63 9.03 -4.61 10.52
N ALA A 64 9.46 -3.37 10.58
CA ALA A 64 10.87 -3.02 10.69
C ALA A 64 11.26 -2.57 12.09
N THR A 65 10.37 -2.72 13.07
CA THR A 65 10.62 -2.21 14.43
C THR A 65 11.77 -2.92 15.11
N GLN A 66 12.04 -4.15 14.75
CA GLN A 66 13.07 -4.95 15.40
C GLN A 66 14.45 -4.82 14.75
N GLU A 67 14.55 -4.10 13.67
CA GLU A 67 15.81 -3.95 12.94
C GLU A 67 16.60 -2.72 13.34
N LEU A 68 16.10 -1.98 14.30
CA LEU A 68 16.76 -0.75 14.75
C LEU A 68 17.66 -0.98 15.99
#